data_f5de728d295244fbb2f7083e1129be76
#
_entry.id   f5de728d295244fbb2f7083e1129be76
#
_cell.length_a   1.000
_cell.length_b   1.000
_cell.length_c   1.000
_cell.angle_alpha   90.00
_cell.angle_beta   90.00
_cell.angle_gamma   90.00
#
_symmetry.space_group_name_H-M   'P 1'
#
loop_
_entity.id
_entity.type
_entity.pdbx_description
1 polymer ?
#
loop_
_entity_poly.entity_id
_entity_poly.type
_entity_poly.pdbx_seq_one_letter_code
_entity_poly.pdbx_strand_id
1 'polypeptide(L)'
;MTGNDLINTTTPAPFQLETALAAWQSFDYYNMRPYPTHAFGTSQWPREKGPQPTPLPYVGMMVSELAEFTFRNGVPTFSVPDDPNLDDFLQTIIKRNGLPSQYIPLAEDAGNQGALAAKFMVDPNDKACPVKISFLKIPTECRVWIDPHDRLNLLMARIQYPYRSLTDGNWYYYREEWTDEKFVKYVPLPAGASDIAGIGSLPGYRTHLGDTDDPGRWQIESEEENPLGVIPITVIRNKAVAGNPLGEGDCWRVFRLIDRIALTMHGEDRGNQMHSEPNLVVTNADVDNEGPLLPGEPLSIRNDNPDVRADAKLLEPSGAARAYSGSYADRMEDLLYRGVGLSRVDPAAITNKGNMTSLAFAMTFSRTIATADRKRELWGASGLCLFFHQVLTALQNMGGFPQIRTWDPEMEVSCDWPTYFAETPRDLQATTDRTISQVNNHLLPHARGVERVARAEKIPPNEIKTVQAESLTQKQETEAKIIAMQAKGMTPTSADTAGEASSLLVDASQGSNISA
;
A
#
# COMPACT_ATOMS: atom_id res chain seq x y z
N MET A 1 7.22 -33.16 4.41
CA MET A 1 5.92 -32.95 5.07
C MET A 1 4.94 -32.60 3.98
N THR A 2 3.84 -33.29 3.87
CA THR A 2 2.74 -32.90 2.96
C THR A 2 1.83 -31.91 3.67
N GLY A 3 0.97 -31.19 2.92
CA GLY A 3 -0.02 -30.29 3.52
C GLY A 3 -0.93 -31.01 4.53
N ASN A 4 -1.27 -32.27 4.27
CA ASN A 4 -2.10 -33.09 5.15
C ASN A 4 -1.43 -33.40 6.50
N ASP A 5 -0.10 -33.52 6.55
CA ASP A 5 0.64 -33.74 7.79
C ASP A 5 0.65 -32.51 8.71
N LEU A 6 0.33 -31.34 8.16
CA LEU A 6 0.31 -30.06 8.88
C LEU A 6 -1.04 -29.74 9.53
N ILE A 7 -2.11 -30.41 9.11
CA ILE A 7 -3.45 -30.24 9.70
C ILE A 7 -3.35 -30.57 11.19
N ASN A 8 -3.91 -29.68 12.02
CA ASN A 8 -3.85 -29.77 13.49
C ASN A 8 -2.46 -29.62 14.12
N THR A 9 -1.43 -29.18 13.39
CA THR A 9 -0.16 -28.85 14.03
C THR A 9 -0.30 -27.60 14.90
N THR A 10 0.39 -27.58 16.03
CA THR A 10 0.32 -26.49 17.02
C THR A 10 1.40 -25.44 16.84
N THR A 11 2.54 -25.84 16.25
CA THR A 11 3.74 -24.99 16.26
C THR A 11 3.81 -24.12 15.01
N PRO A 12 3.57 -22.80 15.12
CA PRO A 12 3.81 -21.89 14.00
C PRO A 12 5.30 -21.89 13.63
N ALA A 13 5.61 -21.71 12.36
CA ALA A 13 6.99 -21.54 11.94
C ALA A 13 7.61 -20.30 12.62
N PRO A 14 8.91 -20.32 13.00
CA PRO A 14 9.54 -19.19 13.71
C PRO A 14 9.34 -17.84 13.02
N PHE A 15 9.44 -17.79 11.68
CA PHE A 15 9.23 -16.57 10.91
C PHE A 15 7.79 -16.02 11.02
N GLN A 16 6.79 -16.88 11.25
CA GLN A 16 5.40 -16.43 11.44
C GLN A 16 5.24 -15.71 12.78
N LEU A 17 5.90 -16.19 13.83
CA LEU A 17 5.87 -15.56 15.14
C LEU A 17 6.56 -14.19 15.11
N GLU A 18 7.73 -14.09 14.51
CA GLU A 18 8.44 -12.82 14.35
C GLU A 18 7.63 -11.82 13.51
N THR A 19 7.04 -12.29 12.40
CA THR A 19 6.16 -11.48 11.55
C THR A 19 4.92 -11.01 12.32
N ALA A 20 4.31 -11.87 13.13
CA ALA A 20 3.16 -11.51 13.96
C ALA A 20 3.49 -10.44 15.00
N LEU A 21 4.63 -10.55 15.67
CA LEU A 21 5.09 -9.56 16.65
C LEU A 21 5.34 -8.20 15.99
N ALA A 22 5.99 -8.19 14.82
CA ALA A 22 6.26 -6.98 14.07
C ALA A 22 4.97 -6.33 13.51
N ALA A 23 4.05 -7.14 12.98
CA ALA A 23 2.75 -6.68 12.49
C ALA A 23 1.91 -6.07 13.62
N TRP A 24 1.90 -6.71 14.79
CA TRP A 24 1.21 -6.19 15.95
C TRP A 24 1.82 -4.88 16.45
N GLN A 25 3.13 -4.78 16.51
CA GLN A 25 3.83 -3.54 16.84
C GLN A 25 3.48 -2.42 15.84
N SER A 26 3.48 -2.72 14.54
CA SER A 26 3.10 -1.77 13.49
C SER A 26 1.67 -1.26 13.68
N PHE A 27 0.75 -2.14 14.04
CA PHE A 27 -0.64 -1.78 14.31
C PHE A 27 -0.78 -0.79 15.48
N ASP A 28 -0.03 -0.96 16.55
CA ASP A 28 -0.04 -0.04 17.69
C ASP A 28 0.47 1.35 17.30
N TYR A 29 1.56 1.42 16.53
CA TYR A 29 2.07 2.68 16.02
C TYR A 29 1.12 3.35 15.01
N TYR A 30 0.51 2.56 14.11
CA TYR A 30 -0.45 3.06 13.12
C TYR A 30 -1.66 3.72 13.78
N ASN A 31 -2.18 3.13 14.84
CA ASN A 31 -3.34 3.62 15.58
C ASN A 31 -2.99 4.63 16.68
N MET A 32 -1.77 5.14 16.71
CA MET A 32 -1.30 6.12 17.71
C MET A 32 -1.62 5.70 19.15
N ARG A 33 -1.53 4.41 19.44
CA ARG A 33 -1.73 3.92 20.80
C ARG A 33 -0.59 4.37 21.71
N PRO A 34 -0.84 4.52 23.02
CA PRO A 34 0.25 4.75 23.95
C PRO A 34 1.36 3.74 23.71
N TYR A 35 2.60 4.23 23.64
CA TYR A 35 3.75 3.39 23.32
C TYR A 35 3.69 2.08 24.12
N PRO A 36 3.68 0.94 23.45
CA PRO A 36 3.60 -0.33 24.14
C PRO A 36 4.86 -0.51 25.00
N THR A 37 4.68 -1.13 26.15
CA THR A 37 5.76 -1.34 27.13
C THR A 37 7.01 -2.02 26.54
N HIS A 38 6.87 -2.72 25.42
CA HIS A 38 7.97 -3.35 24.70
C HIS A 38 8.77 -2.38 23.80
N ALA A 39 8.17 -1.27 23.33
CA ALA A 39 8.88 -0.29 22.49
C ALA A 39 9.97 0.43 23.28
N PHE A 40 9.70 0.75 24.53
CA PHE A 40 10.65 1.45 25.39
C PHE A 40 11.32 0.54 26.42
N GLY A 41 10.95 -0.71 26.50
CA GLY A 41 11.44 -1.64 27.53
C GLY A 41 11.35 -1.02 28.94
N THR A 42 11.11 -1.80 29.96
CA THR A 42 11.07 -1.31 31.36
C THR A 42 12.39 -0.65 31.80
N SER A 43 13.49 -0.89 31.07
CA SER A 43 14.83 -0.32 31.36
C SER A 43 15.12 1.01 30.68
N GLN A 44 14.47 1.33 29.53
CA GLN A 44 14.77 2.54 28.78
C GLN A 44 13.91 3.74 29.20
N TRP A 45 12.67 3.50 29.61
CA TRP A 45 11.80 4.54 30.12
C TRP A 45 11.12 4.04 31.42
N PRO A 46 11.80 4.18 32.57
CA PRO A 46 11.20 3.84 33.86
C PRO A 46 9.94 4.69 34.07
N ARG A 47 8.84 4.06 34.46
CA ARG A 47 7.57 4.73 34.82
C ARG A 47 7.74 5.84 35.85
N GLU A 48 8.81 5.80 36.60
CA GLU A 48 9.19 6.79 37.62
C GLU A 48 9.69 8.12 37.05
N LYS A 49 10.01 8.20 35.75
CA LYS A 49 10.61 9.41 35.14
C LYS A 49 9.62 10.38 34.48
N GLY A 50 8.33 10.25 34.71
CA GLY A 50 7.34 11.19 34.21
C GLY A 50 6.43 10.65 33.09
N PRO A 51 5.59 11.50 32.49
CA PRO A 51 4.64 11.09 31.47
C PRO A 51 5.35 10.50 30.23
N GLN A 52 4.71 9.53 29.61
CA GLN A 52 5.22 8.94 28.38
C GLN A 52 5.18 9.95 27.22
N PRO A 53 6.10 9.86 26.25
CA PRO A 53 6.04 10.66 25.05
C PRO A 53 4.72 10.48 24.32
N THR A 54 4.22 11.55 23.69
CA THR A 54 3.03 11.48 22.86
C THR A 54 3.32 10.63 21.62
N PRO A 55 2.46 9.67 21.25
CA PRO A 55 2.61 8.91 20.03
C PRO A 55 2.57 9.83 18.80
N LEU A 56 3.43 9.55 17.82
CA LEU A 56 3.52 10.32 16.59
C LEU A 56 2.88 9.56 15.42
N PRO A 57 2.16 10.23 14.52
CA PRO A 57 1.39 9.59 13.44
C PRO A 57 2.25 9.12 12.26
N TYR A 58 3.57 9.01 12.41
CA TYR A 58 4.48 8.73 11.30
C TYR A 58 4.16 7.41 10.57
N VAL A 59 3.82 6.34 11.29
CA VAL A 59 3.53 5.05 10.65
C VAL A 59 2.29 5.16 9.78
N GLY A 60 1.20 5.75 10.33
CA GLY A 60 -0.02 5.97 9.56
C GLY A 60 0.23 6.80 8.30
N MET A 61 0.89 7.95 8.47
CA MET A 61 1.21 8.85 7.35
C MET A 61 2.04 8.17 6.27
N MET A 62 3.10 7.47 6.63
CA MET A 62 4.02 6.83 5.67
C MET A 62 3.40 5.64 4.96
N VAL A 63 2.63 4.82 5.67
CA VAL A 63 1.93 3.68 5.07
C VAL A 63 0.86 4.15 4.10
N SER A 64 0.04 5.15 4.48
CA SER A 64 -0.97 5.73 3.60
C SER A 64 -0.33 6.41 2.39
N GLU A 65 0.74 7.19 2.57
CA GLU A 65 1.44 7.84 1.46
C GLU A 65 2.00 6.82 0.45
N LEU A 66 2.59 5.72 0.93
CA LEU A 66 3.08 4.65 0.05
C LEU A 66 1.95 3.90 -0.66
N ALA A 67 0.84 3.63 0.03
CA ALA A 67 -0.33 2.99 -0.56
C ALA A 67 -0.95 3.88 -1.64
N GLU A 68 -1.23 5.14 -1.33
CA GLU A 68 -1.75 6.12 -2.29
C GLU A 68 -0.80 6.31 -3.49
N PHE A 69 0.51 6.37 -3.24
CA PHE A 69 1.48 6.53 -4.32
C PHE A 69 1.55 5.30 -5.22
N THR A 70 1.44 4.08 -4.66
CA THR A 70 1.44 2.82 -5.40
C THR A 70 0.27 2.77 -6.38
N PHE A 71 -0.93 3.20 -5.96
CA PHE A 71 -2.16 3.20 -6.77
C PHE A 71 -2.48 4.59 -7.38
N ARG A 72 -1.50 5.48 -7.41
CA ARG A 72 -1.66 6.82 -7.99
C ARG A 72 -2.04 6.72 -9.47
N ASN A 73 -2.94 7.62 -9.91
CA ASN A 73 -3.52 7.65 -11.24
C ASN A 73 -4.39 6.44 -11.64
N GLY A 74 -4.71 5.57 -10.73
CA GLY A 74 -5.66 4.49 -10.97
C GLY A 74 -5.17 3.12 -10.50
N VAL A 75 -6.03 2.17 -10.67
CA VAL A 75 -5.83 0.78 -10.28
C VAL A 75 -5.26 -0.03 -11.43
N PRO A 76 -4.58 -1.16 -11.16
CA PRO A 76 -4.10 -2.03 -12.21
C PRO A 76 -5.27 -2.63 -13.01
N THR A 77 -5.04 -2.80 -14.30
CA THR A 77 -5.96 -3.52 -15.20
C THR A 77 -5.40 -4.91 -15.41
N PHE A 78 -6.22 -5.92 -15.16
CA PHE A 78 -5.86 -7.33 -15.40
C PHE A 78 -6.51 -7.80 -16.68
N SER A 79 -5.81 -8.60 -17.46
CA SER A 79 -6.33 -9.13 -18.72
C SER A 79 -5.79 -10.53 -19.03
N VAL A 80 -6.54 -11.28 -19.80
CA VAL A 80 -6.12 -12.54 -20.43
C VAL A 80 -5.90 -12.25 -21.91
N PRO A 81 -4.65 -12.02 -22.37
CA PRO A 81 -4.38 -11.42 -23.67
C PRO A 81 -4.93 -12.21 -24.87
N ASP A 82 -5.01 -13.54 -24.74
CA ASP A 82 -5.33 -14.42 -25.86
C ASP A 82 -6.82 -14.77 -25.96
N ASP A 83 -7.64 -14.41 -24.98
CA ASP A 83 -9.08 -14.69 -24.96
C ASP A 83 -9.92 -13.51 -24.46
N PRO A 84 -10.58 -12.77 -25.36
CA PRO A 84 -11.45 -11.66 -24.97
C PRO A 84 -12.66 -12.03 -24.09
N ASN A 85 -13.17 -13.28 -24.21
CA ASN A 85 -14.32 -13.69 -23.40
C ASN A 85 -13.90 -13.98 -21.96
N LEU A 86 -12.71 -14.54 -21.76
CA LEU A 86 -12.11 -14.73 -20.44
C LEU A 86 -11.76 -13.38 -19.83
N ASP A 87 -11.29 -12.41 -20.62
CA ASP A 87 -11.01 -11.06 -20.15
C ASP A 87 -12.29 -10.38 -19.65
N ASP A 88 -13.37 -10.37 -20.42
CA ASP A 88 -14.67 -9.82 -19.99
C ASP A 88 -15.21 -10.50 -18.73
N PHE A 89 -15.03 -11.81 -18.61
CA PHE A 89 -15.43 -12.56 -17.41
C PHE A 89 -14.59 -12.15 -16.19
N LEU A 90 -13.27 -12.04 -16.34
CA LEU A 90 -12.36 -11.57 -15.29
C LEU A 90 -12.72 -10.15 -14.84
N GLN A 91 -12.99 -9.24 -15.78
CA GLN A 91 -13.42 -7.87 -15.47
C GLN A 91 -14.76 -7.86 -14.70
N THR A 92 -15.65 -8.79 -15.01
CA THR A 92 -16.93 -8.94 -14.29
C THR A 92 -16.69 -9.38 -12.84
N ILE A 93 -15.80 -10.34 -12.58
CA ILE A 93 -15.40 -10.75 -11.23
C ILE A 93 -14.82 -9.57 -10.46
N ILE A 94 -13.87 -8.85 -11.05
CA ILE A 94 -13.20 -7.69 -10.43
C ILE A 94 -14.21 -6.62 -10.04
N LYS A 95 -15.10 -6.23 -10.96
CA LYS A 95 -16.10 -5.19 -10.74
C LYS A 95 -17.15 -5.59 -9.69
N ARG A 96 -17.68 -6.81 -9.76
CA ARG A 96 -18.72 -7.26 -8.82
C ARG A 96 -18.21 -7.45 -7.39
N ASN A 97 -16.92 -7.78 -7.22
CA ASN A 97 -16.29 -7.82 -5.91
C ASN A 97 -15.81 -6.44 -5.43
N GLY A 98 -15.98 -5.38 -6.23
CA GLY A 98 -15.63 -4.01 -5.84
C GLY A 98 -14.13 -3.80 -5.59
N LEU A 99 -13.26 -4.60 -6.19
CA LEU A 99 -11.82 -4.58 -5.94
C LEU A 99 -11.18 -3.21 -6.18
N PRO A 100 -11.54 -2.44 -7.23
CA PRO A 100 -10.92 -1.15 -7.49
C PRO A 100 -10.99 -0.16 -6.31
N SER A 101 -12.08 -0.19 -5.55
CA SER A 101 -12.24 0.69 -4.38
C SER A 101 -11.52 0.20 -3.12
N GLN A 102 -11.06 -1.06 -3.12
CA GLN A 102 -10.43 -1.69 -1.96
C GLN A 102 -8.90 -1.65 -1.99
N TYR A 103 -8.28 -1.41 -3.15
CA TYR A 103 -6.82 -1.55 -3.29
C TYR A 103 -6.00 -0.67 -2.36
N ILE A 104 -6.39 0.61 -2.15
CA ILE A 104 -5.65 1.50 -1.26
C ILE A 104 -5.77 1.04 0.20
N PRO A 105 -6.98 0.82 0.78
CA PRO A 105 -7.11 0.27 2.14
C PRO A 105 -6.37 -1.06 2.33
N LEU A 106 -6.42 -1.96 1.33
CA LEU A 106 -5.70 -3.23 1.37
C LEU A 106 -4.18 -3.03 1.36
N ALA A 107 -3.69 -2.06 0.58
CA ALA A 107 -2.26 -1.73 0.57
C ALA A 107 -1.79 -1.14 1.90
N GLU A 108 -2.62 -0.35 2.58
CA GLU A 108 -2.35 0.11 3.94
C GLU A 108 -2.30 -1.06 4.93
N ASP A 109 -3.26 -1.98 4.86
CA ASP A 109 -3.24 -3.19 5.68
C ASP A 109 -1.98 -4.04 5.40
N ALA A 110 -1.62 -4.25 4.12
CA ALA A 110 -0.38 -4.93 3.75
C ALA A 110 0.87 -4.20 4.25
N GLY A 111 0.89 -2.87 4.16
CA GLY A 111 1.95 -2.00 4.66
C GLY A 111 2.18 -2.17 6.17
N ASN A 112 1.12 -2.39 6.92
CA ASN A 112 1.18 -2.65 8.36
C ASN A 112 1.53 -4.09 8.69
N GLN A 113 0.87 -5.07 8.03
CA GLN A 113 0.94 -6.49 8.37
C GLN A 113 2.13 -7.22 7.73
N GLY A 114 2.70 -6.66 6.66
CA GLY A 114 3.77 -7.29 5.87
C GLY A 114 3.24 -8.11 4.69
N ALA A 115 2.08 -8.73 4.82
CA ALA A 115 1.39 -9.45 3.75
C ALA A 115 -0.11 -9.51 3.98
N LEU A 116 -0.85 -9.79 2.91
CA LEU A 116 -2.26 -10.16 2.92
C LEU A 116 -2.47 -11.51 2.25
N ALA A 117 -3.51 -12.21 2.66
CA ALA A 117 -4.03 -13.38 1.97
C ALA A 117 -5.26 -12.97 1.15
N ALA A 118 -5.17 -13.04 -0.16
CA ALA A 118 -6.34 -12.98 -1.02
C ALA A 118 -6.99 -14.36 -1.04
N LYS A 119 -8.23 -14.45 -0.57
CA LYS A 119 -9.03 -15.68 -0.55
C LYS A 119 -10.19 -15.55 -1.52
N PHE A 120 -10.47 -16.62 -2.26
CA PHE A 120 -11.71 -16.71 -3.01
C PHE A 120 -12.58 -17.89 -2.53
N MET A 121 -13.87 -17.74 -2.74
CA MET A 121 -14.87 -18.77 -2.56
C MET A 121 -15.70 -18.86 -3.82
N VAL A 122 -16.07 -20.07 -4.21
CA VAL A 122 -16.89 -20.30 -5.40
C VAL A 122 -18.33 -20.59 -4.99
N ASP A 123 -19.28 -19.84 -5.54
CA ASP A 123 -20.71 -20.07 -5.42
C ASP A 123 -21.23 -20.64 -6.76
N PRO A 124 -21.47 -21.97 -6.85
CA PRO A 124 -21.89 -22.59 -8.10
C PRO A 124 -23.27 -22.15 -8.58
N ASN A 125 -24.06 -21.50 -7.73
CA ASN A 125 -25.41 -21.03 -8.07
C ASN A 125 -25.40 -19.69 -8.78
N ASP A 126 -24.39 -18.84 -8.54
CA ASP A 126 -24.23 -17.55 -9.25
C ASP A 126 -23.36 -17.73 -10.50
N LYS A 127 -23.97 -18.13 -11.61
CA LYS A 127 -23.24 -18.34 -12.88
C LYS A 127 -22.67 -17.06 -13.50
N ALA A 128 -23.15 -15.91 -13.10
CA ALA A 128 -22.71 -14.64 -13.64
C ALA A 128 -21.46 -14.09 -12.92
N CYS A 129 -21.33 -14.37 -11.62
CA CYS A 129 -20.15 -14.03 -10.82
C CYS A 129 -19.95 -15.09 -9.74
N PRO A 130 -19.45 -16.28 -10.12
CA PRO A 130 -19.36 -17.41 -9.20
C PRO A 130 -18.33 -17.20 -8.08
N VAL A 131 -17.51 -16.16 -8.15
CA VAL A 131 -16.38 -15.95 -7.25
C VAL A 131 -16.65 -14.78 -6.32
N LYS A 132 -16.53 -15.05 -5.02
CA LYS A 132 -16.50 -14.05 -3.95
C LYS A 132 -15.08 -13.94 -3.41
N ILE A 133 -14.55 -12.72 -3.36
CA ILE A 133 -13.17 -12.44 -2.97
C ILE A 133 -13.18 -11.77 -1.59
N SER A 134 -12.30 -12.22 -0.71
CA SER A 134 -12.03 -11.61 0.58
C SER A 134 -10.53 -11.52 0.84
N PHE A 135 -10.14 -10.54 1.64
CA PHE A 135 -8.75 -10.37 2.02
C PHE A 135 -8.60 -10.53 3.53
N LEU A 136 -7.57 -11.25 3.92
CA LEU A 136 -7.28 -11.59 5.31
C LEU A 136 -5.88 -11.12 5.66
N LYS A 137 -5.70 -10.68 6.88
CA LYS A 137 -4.41 -10.18 7.38
C LYS A 137 -3.50 -11.34 7.77
N ILE A 138 -2.29 -11.36 7.21
CA ILE A 138 -1.25 -12.32 7.59
C ILE A 138 -0.31 -11.66 8.60
N PRO A 139 0.01 -12.33 9.70
CA PRO A 139 -0.40 -13.65 10.15
C PRO A 139 -1.59 -13.66 11.12
N THR A 140 -2.28 -12.54 11.26
CA THR A 140 -3.27 -12.34 12.34
C THR A 140 -4.61 -13.05 12.11
N GLU A 141 -5.07 -13.11 10.87
CA GLU A 141 -6.33 -13.77 10.49
C GLU A 141 -6.09 -15.01 9.63
N CYS A 142 -4.94 -15.06 8.95
CA CYS A 142 -4.55 -16.18 8.11
C CYS A 142 -3.10 -16.56 8.38
N ARG A 143 -2.85 -17.84 8.63
CA ARG A 143 -1.50 -18.42 8.75
C ARG A 143 -1.27 -19.38 7.59
N VAL A 144 -0.08 -19.37 7.05
CA VAL A 144 0.28 -20.17 5.88
C VAL A 144 1.54 -20.99 6.15
N TRP A 145 1.55 -22.22 5.68
CA TRP A 145 2.70 -23.11 5.69
C TRP A 145 3.22 -23.23 4.27
N ILE A 146 4.46 -22.90 4.10
CA ILE A 146 5.13 -22.77 2.81
C ILE A 146 6.14 -23.89 2.70
N ASP A 147 6.29 -24.44 1.51
CA ASP A 147 7.29 -25.47 1.24
C ASP A 147 8.70 -24.88 1.49
N PRO A 148 9.53 -25.53 2.32
CA PRO A 148 10.89 -25.07 2.58
C PRO A 148 11.78 -25.13 1.34
N HIS A 149 11.45 -25.94 0.35
CA HIS A 149 12.19 -26.10 -0.90
C HIS A 149 11.66 -25.20 -2.02
N ASP A 150 10.34 -24.92 -2.02
CA ASP A 150 9.71 -24.00 -2.94
C ASP A 150 8.89 -22.94 -2.16
N ARG A 151 9.49 -21.79 -1.95
CA ARG A 151 8.90 -20.70 -1.16
C ARG A 151 7.66 -20.03 -1.79
N LEU A 152 7.29 -20.40 -2.99
CA LEU A 152 6.07 -19.94 -3.65
C LEU A 152 4.92 -20.93 -3.47
N ASN A 153 5.24 -22.16 -3.12
CA ASN A 153 4.24 -23.22 -2.94
C ASN A 153 3.68 -23.22 -1.51
N LEU A 154 2.37 -23.07 -1.40
CA LEU A 154 1.64 -23.22 -0.14
C LEU A 154 1.31 -24.68 0.08
N LEU A 155 1.67 -25.22 1.26
CA LEU A 155 1.29 -26.57 1.68
C LEU A 155 -0.04 -26.55 2.44
N MET A 156 -0.29 -25.52 3.24
CA MET A 156 -1.51 -25.40 4.01
C MET A 156 -1.78 -23.92 4.33
N ALA A 157 -3.03 -23.56 4.45
CA ALA A 157 -3.47 -22.28 4.99
C ALA A 157 -4.52 -22.50 6.09
N ARG A 158 -4.36 -21.83 7.22
CA ARG A 158 -5.28 -21.79 8.33
C ARG A 158 -5.86 -20.40 8.47
N ILE A 159 -7.16 -20.28 8.39
CA ILE A 159 -7.89 -19.03 8.64
C ILE A 159 -8.48 -19.13 10.02
N GLN A 160 -8.21 -18.11 10.85
CA GLN A 160 -8.71 -18.05 12.22
C GLN A 160 -8.87 -16.61 12.65
N TYR A 161 -10.11 -16.22 12.95
CA TYR A 161 -10.43 -14.87 13.42
C TYR A 161 -11.63 -14.85 14.37
N PRO A 162 -11.73 -13.88 15.28
CA PRO A 162 -12.91 -13.71 16.12
C PRO A 162 -14.04 -13.05 15.32
N TYR A 163 -15.27 -13.50 15.57
CA TYR A 163 -16.47 -12.87 15.03
C TYR A 163 -17.58 -12.83 16.09
N ARG A 164 -18.48 -11.87 15.95
CA ARG A 164 -19.65 -11.78 16.79
C ARG A 164 -20.84 -12.45 16.10
N SER A 165 -21.43 -13.45 16.76
CA SER A 165 -22.59 -14.16 16.23
C SER A 165 -23.80 -13.22 16.22
N LEU A 166 -24.53 -13.20 15.09
CA LEU A 166 -25.76 -12.43 14.95
C LEU A 166 -26.95 -13.07 15.65
N THR A 167 -26.83 -14.38 15.98
CA THR A 167 -27.93 -15.14 16.58
C THR A 167 -28.04 -14.93 18.08
N ASP A 168 -26.92 -14.94 18.79
CA ASP A 168 -26.86 -14.86 20.25
C ASP A 168 -26.07 -13.65 20.78
N GLY A 169 -25.44 -12.89 19.88
CA GLY A 169 -24.63 -11.74 20.21
C GLY A 169 -23.29 -12.03 20.87
N ASN A 170 -22.93 -13.30 21.02
CA ASN A 170 -21.68 -13.73 21.65
C ASN A 170 -20.53 -13.73 20.66
N TRP A 171 -19.30 -13.69 21.22
CA TRP A 171 -18.09 -13.78 20.41
C TRP A 171 -17.62 -15.22 20.29
N TYR A 172 -17.20 -15.58 19.07
CA TYR A 172 -16.68 -16.89 18.70
C TYR A 172 -15.44 -16.73 17.87
N TYR A 173 -14.56 -17.71 17.91
CA TYR A 173 -13.48 -17.88 16.97
C TYR A 173 -13.94 -18.78 15.83
N TYR A 174 -13.80 -18.29 14.60
CA TYR A 174 -13.91 -19.07 13.39
C TYR A 174 -12.57 -19.73 13.08
N ARG A 175 -12.57 -20.99 12.61
CA ARG A 175 -11.38 -21.66 12.11
C ARG A 175 -11.73 -22.57 10.95
N GLU A 176 -10.89 -22.50 9.90
CA GLU A 176 -10.87 -23.41 8.78
C GLU A 176 -9.43 -23.64 8.31
N GLU A 177 -9.18 -24.81 7.70
CA GLU A 177 -7.87 -25.20 7.18
C GLU A 177 -8.01 -25.73 5.76
N TRP A 178 -7.11 -25.31 4.90
CA TRP A 178 -7.07 -25.66 3.49
C TRP A 178 -5.74 -26.27 3.14
N THR A 179 -5.79 -27.41 2.45
CA THR A 179 -4.70 -28.02 1.69
C THR A 179 -5.14 -28.16 0.24
N ASP A 180 -4.28 -28.57 -0.64
CA ASP A 180 -4.60 -28.93 -2.02
C ASP A 180 -5.64 -30.06 -2.12
N GLU A 181 -5.58 -31.03 -1.19
CA GLU A 181 -6.47 -32.22 -1.19
C GLU A 181 -7.70 -32.05 -0.30
N LYS A 182 -7.59 -31.28 0.81
CA LYS A 182 -8.61 -31.29 1.87
C LYS A 182 -9.00 -29.88 2.33
N PHE A 183 -10.28 -29.79 2.70
CA PHE A 183 -10.86 -28.67 3.44
C PHE A 183 -11.40 -29.17 4.79
N VAL A 184 -10.98 -28.55 5.87
CA VAL A 184 -11.43 -28.86 7.23
C VAL A 184 -12.03 -27.63 7.87
N LYS A 185 -13.27 -27.72 8.31
CA LYS A 185 -13.97 -26.69 9.06
C LYS A 185 -14.16 -27.13 10.50
N TYR A 186 -13.98 -26.20 11.42
CA TYR A 186 -14.07 -26.46 12.85
C TYR A 186 -15.33 -25.83 13.46
N VAL A 187 -15.85 -26.48 14.51
CA VAL A 187 -16.92 -25.91 15.32
C VAL A 187 -16.45 -24.59 15.94
N PRO A 188 -17.23 -23.51 15.81
CA PRO A 188 -16.86 -22.23 16.40
C PRO A 188 -16.59 -22.33 17.89
N LEU A 189 -15.42 -21.85 18.32
CA LEU A 189 -15.00 -21.88 19.72
C LEU A 189 -15.46 -20.60 20.42
N PRO A 190 -16.21 -20.68 21.55
CA PRO A 190 -16.58 -19.48 22.30
C PRO A 190 -15.34 -18.70 22.74
N ALA A 191 -15.34 -17.39 22.51
CA ALA A 191 -14.28 -16.50 22.97
C ALA A 191 -14.53 -16.12 24.43
N GLY A 192 -13.52 -16.27 25.28
CA GLY A 192 -13.59 -15.88 26.70
C GLY A 192 -13.68 -14.36 26.88
N ALA A 193 -14.15 -13.92 28.05
CA ALA A 193 -14.23 -12.48 28.38
C ALA A 193 -12.85 -11.79 28.36
N SER A 194 -11.78 -12.50 28.71
CA SER A 194 -10.39 -12.03 28.62
C SER A 194 -9.94 -11.81 27.18
N ASP A 195 -10.44 -12.63 26.26
CA ASP A 195 -10.12 -12.55 24.84
C ASP A 195 -10.85 -11.36 24.20
N ILE A 196 -12.08 -11.07 24.67
CA ILE A 196 -12.93 -9.99 24.19
C ILE A 196 -12.47 -8.62 24.69
N ALA A 197 -12.01 -8.54 25.96
CA ALA A 197 -11.46 -7.28 26.52
C ALA A 197 -10.29 -6.74 25.67
N GLY A 198 -9.66 -7.62 24.90
CA GLY A 198 -8.65 -7.28 23.93
C GLY A 198 -9.18 -6.79 22.57
N ILE A 199 -10.41 -7.10 22.15
CA ILE A 199 -10.92 -6.72 20.83
C ILE A 199 -11.17 -5.21 20.74
N GLY A 200 -11.66 -4.58 21.80
CA GLY A 200 -11.82 -3.11 21.88
C GLY A 200 -10.50 -2.34 22.05
N SER A 201 -9.47 -2.98 22.56
CA SER A 201 -8.14 -2.41 22.83
C SER A 201 -7.00 -3.13 22.11
N LEU A 202 -7.30 -4.14 21.30
CA LEU A 202 -6.41 -5.07 20.58
C LEU A 202 -5.28 -5.78 21.35
N PRO A 203 -5.30 -5.92 22.68
CA PRO A 203 -4.44 -6.89 23.34
C PRO A 203 -4.82 -8.34 23.04
N GLY A 204 -6.02 -8.61 22.51
CA GLY A 204 -6.47 -9.94 22.10
C GLY A 204 -5.61 -10.65 21.05
N TYR A 205 -4.78 -9.90 20.33
CA TYR A 205 -3.78 -10.49 19.45
C TYR A 205 -2.72 -11.35 20.16
N ARG A 206 -2.46 -11.10 21.45
CA ARG A 206 -1.49 -11.91 22.21
C ARG A 206 -2.02 -13.29 22.55
N THR A 207 -3.31 -13.40 22.83
CA THR A 207 -3.94 -14.68 23.15
C THR A 207 -4.15 -15.55 21.92
N HIS A 208 -4.33 -14.96 20.72
CA HIS A 208 -4.44 -15.72 19.48
C HIS A 208 -3.21 -16.55 19.11
N LEU A 209 -2.03 -16.15 19.55
CA LEU A 209 -0.78 -16.86 19.22
C LEU A 209 -0.45 -18.01 20.19
N GLY A 210 -1.12 -18.11 21.32
CA GLY A 210 -0.80 -19.09 22.36
C GLY A 210 -1.93 -20.06 22.70
N ASP A 211 -3.01 -19.55 23.27
CA ASP A 211 -4.05 -20.41 23.90
C ASP A 211 -5.07 -20.99 22.92
N THR A 212 -5.32 -20.34 21.79
CA THR A 212 -6.29 -20.82 20.78
C THR A 212 -5.69 -21.81 19.79
N ASP A 213 -4.38 -22.01 19.81
CA ASP A 213 -3.68 -22.97 18.93
C ASP A 213 -3.63 -24.39 19.50
N ASP A 214 -4.11 -24.62 20.72
CA ASP A 214 -4.21 -25.96 21.28
C ASP A 214 -5.20 -26.80 20.44
N PRO A 215 -4.74 -27.81 19.69
CA PRO A 215 -5.58 -28.62 18.83
C PRO A 215 -6.62 -29.39 19.62
N GLY A 216 -6.38 -29.69 20.89
CA GLY A 216 -7.31 -30.40 21.76
C GLY A 216 -8.60 -29.62 22.06
N ARG A 217 -8.62 -28.32 21.84
CA ARG A 217 -9.81 -27.46 22.03
C ARG A 217 -10.73 -27.39 20.83
N TRP A 218 -10.25 -27.75 19.62
CA TRP A 218 -11.00 -27.64 18.39
C TRP A 218 -11.64 -28.97 18.00
N GLN A 219 -12.95 -28.96 17.78
CA GLN A 219 -13.68 -30.09 17.24
C GLN A 219 -13.90 -29.87 15.75
N ILE A 220 -13.66 -30.91 14.96
CA ILE A 220 -13.93 -30.89 13.50
C ILE A 220 -15.44 -30.88 13.30
N GLU A 221 -15.96 -29.89 12.57
CA GLU A 221 -17.35 -29.81 12.12
C GLU A 221 -17.54 -30.61 10.83
N SER A 222 -16.68 -30.39 9.85
CA SER A 222 -16.65 -31.16 8.60
C SER A 222 -15.21 -31.30 8.08
N GLU A 223 -14.94 -32.41 7.43
CA GLU A 223 -13.74 -32.70 6.66
C GLU A 223 -14.18 -33.20 5.28
N GLU A 224 -13.79 -32.49 4.24
CA GLU A 224 -14.20 -32.73 2.86
C GLU A 224 -12.98 -32.72 1.95
N GLU A 225 -13.06 -33.42 0.82
CA GLU A 225 -12.08 -33.23 -0.26
C GLU A 225 -12.18 -31.82 -0.81
N ASN A 226 -11.05 -31.22 -1.14
CA ASN A 226 -11.02 -29.87 -1.70
C ASN A 226 -11.46 -29.90 -3.18
N PRO A 227 -12.68 -29.45 -3.50
CA PRO A 227 -13.20 -29.56 -4.87
C PRO A 227 -12.50 -28.60 -5.84
N LEU A 228 -11.71 -27.65 -5.33
CA LEU A 228 -11.02 -26.67 -6.15
C LEU A 228 -9.71 -27.21 -6.73
N GLY A 229 -9.13 -28.25 -6.10
CA GLY A 229 -7.83 -28.83 -6.47
C GLY A 229 -6.65 -27.87 -6.27
N VAL A 230 -6.89 -26.73 -5.64
CA VAL A 230 -5.89 -25.71 -5.28
C VAL A 230 -6.25 -25.12 -3.92
N ILE A 231 -5.27 -24.62 -3.17
CA ILE A 231 -5.54 -23.84 -1.97
C ILE A 231 -6.11 -22.47 -2.41
N PRO A 232 -7.35 -22.09 -2.00
CA PRO A 232 -8.02 -20.87 -2.50
C PRO A 232 -7.46 -19.59 -1.86
N ILE A 233 -6.16 -19.53 -1.67
CA ILE A 233 -5.46 -18.46 -0.97
C ILE A 233 -4.16 -18.14 -1.68
N THR A 234 -3.95 -16.86 -2.00
CA THR A 234 -2.70 -16.34 -2.52
C THR A 234 -2.12 -15.31 -1.54
N VAL A 235 -0.83 -15.41 -1.25
CA VAL A 235 -0.12 -14.47 -0.39
C VAL A 235 0.37 -13.27 -1.20
N ILE A 236 -0.18 -12.10 -0.92
CA ILE A 236 0.25 -10.83 -1.49
C ILE A 236 1.21 -10.16 -0.51
N ARG A 237 2.49 -10.13 -0.85
CA ARG A 237 3.54 -9.54 -0.01
C ARG A 237 3.62 -8.04 -0.22
N ASN A 238 3.80 -7.30 0.88
CA ASN A 238 4.02 -5.87 0.80
C ASN A 238 5.46 -5.53 0.35
N LYS A 239 6.44 -6.18 0.96
CA LYS A 239 7.86 -5.98 0.68
C LYS A 239 8.59 -7.30 0.74
N ALA A 240 9.20 -7.72 -0.37
CA ALA A 240 9.98 -8.95 -0.41
C ALA A 240 11.29 -8.79 0.36
N VAL A 241 11.58 -9.76 1.22
CA VAL A 241 12.82 -9.81 2.01
C VAL A 241 13.39 -11.21 1.97
N ALA A 242 14.69 -11.30 1.76
CA ALA A 242 15.38 -12.58 1.78
C ALA A 242 15.23 -13.26 3.17
N GLY A 243 14.84 -14.53 3.17
CA GLY A 243 14.65 -15.29 4.39
C GLY A 243 13.26 -15.19 5.03
N ASN A 244 12.44 -14.20 4.68
CA ASN A 244 11.06 -14.10 5.12
C ASN A 244 10.09 -14.26 3.94
N PRO A 245 9.42 -15.39 3.78
CA PRO A 245 8.50 -15.62 2.69
C PRO A 245 7.20 -14.82 2.78
N LEU A 246 6.88 -14.28 3.96
CA LEU A 246 5.71 -13.41 4.17
C LEU A 246 6.01 -11.92 3.92
N GLY A 247 7.30 -11.57 3.75
CA GLY A 247 7.68 -10.17 3.55
C GLY A 247 7.69 -9.35 4.84
N GLU A 248 7.78 -8.04 4.70
CA GLU A 248 7.84 -7.09 5.82
C GLU A 248 6.86 -5.91 5.58
N GLY A 249 6.41 -5.31 6.68
CA GLY A 249 5.70 -4.04 6.66
C GLY A 249 6.61 -2.86 6.33
N ASP A 250 6.01 -1.75 5.95
CA ASP A 250 6.74 -0.59 5.45
C ASP A 250 7.66 0.03 6.50
N CYS A 251 7.18 0.13 7.74
CA CYS A 251 7.84 0.84 8.83
C CYS A 251 8.57 -0.07 9.84
N TRP A 252 8.58 -1.41 9.66
CA TRP A 252 9.11 -2.32 10.67
C TRP A 252 10.58 -2.06 11.05
N ARG A 253 11.39 -1.64 10.09
CA ARG A 253 12.83 -1.36 10.31
C ARG A 253 13.10 -0.01 10.95
N VAL A 254 12.10 0.88 11.04
CA VAL A 254 12.27 2.25 11.48
C VAL A 254 11.57 2.59 12.81
N PHE A 255 10.93 1.65 13.48
CA PHE A 255 10.24 1.89 14.75
C PHE A 255 11.14 2.55 15.80
N ARG A 256 12.38 2.06 15.95
CA ARG A 256 13.34 2.65 16.90
C ARG A 256 13.69 4.10 16.58
N LEU A 257 13.65 4.45 15.30
CA LEU A 257 13.89 5.83 14.86
C LEU A 257 12.70 6.72 15.19
N ILE A 258 11.48 6.22 15.01
CA ILE A 258 10.23 6.90 15.41
C ILE A 258 10.25 7.13 16.93
N ASP A 259 10.59 6.12 17.72
CA ASP A 259 10.74 6.26 19.18
C ASP A 259 11.74 7.35 19.55
N ARG A 260 12.86 7.40 18.85
CA ARG A 260 13.90 8.41 19.10
C ARG A 260 13.43 9.82 18.79
N ILE A 261 12.69 9.99 17.69
CA ILE A 261 12.08 11.29 17.34
C ILE A 261 11.07 11.69 18.44
N ALA A 262 10.19 10.78 18.84
CA ALA A 262 9.20 11.04 19.89
C ALA A 262 9.84 11.46 21.23
N LEU A 263 10.92 10.80 21.61
CA LEU A 263 11.69 11.16 22.81
C LEU A 263 12.35 12.54 22.69
N THR A 264 12.87 12.87 21.51
CA THR A 264 13.49 14.19 21.26
C THR A 264 12.44 15.30 21.35
N MET A 265 11.29 15.11 20.67
CA MET A 265 10.17 16.07 20.72
C MET A 265 9.62 16.23 22.13
N HIS A 266 9.48 15.13 22.89
CA HIS A 266 9.07 15.21 24.30
C HIS A 266 10.08 15.99 25.15
N GLY A 267 11.38 15.84 24.87
CA GLY A 267 12.43 16.64 25.52
C GLY A 267 12.32 18.13 25.20
N GLU A 268 11.97 18.46 23.96
CA GLU A 268 11.71 19.84 23.54
C GLU A 268 10.48 20.43 24.22
N ASP A 269 9.38 19.67 24.30
CA ASP A 269 8.16 20.09 24.98
C ASP A 269 8.41 20.41 26.46
N ARG A 270 9.17 19.55 27.14
CA ARG A 270 9.59 19.85 28.53
C ARG A 270 10.48 21.10 28.62
N GLY A 271 11.39 21.25 27.68
CA GLY A 271 12.21 22.47 27.58
C GLY A 271 11.34 23.71 27.36
N ASN A 272 10.33 23.63 26.50
CA ASN A 272 9.38 24.72 26.26
C ASN A 272 8.57 25.07 27.51
N GLN A 273 8.10 24.06 28.26
CA GLN A 273 7.40 24.27 29.53
C GLN A 273 8.29 24.98 30.54
N MET A 274 9.55 24.55 30.69
CA MET A 274 10.52 25.20 31.57
C MET A 274 10.88 26.64 31.13
N HIS A 275 10.81 26.93 29.82
CA HIS A 275 11.02 28.27 29.30
C HIS A 275 9.82 29.18 29.49
N SER A 276 8.61 28.65 29.40
CA SER A 276 7.39 29.42 29.68
C SER A 276 7.18 29.69 31.16
N GLU A 277 7.80 28.89 32.02
CA GLU A 277 7.82 29.05 33.48
C GLU A 277 9.28 29.16 33.95
N PRO A 278 9.97 30.31 33.73
CA PRO A 278 11.37 30.44 34.04
C PRO A 278 11.61 30.31 35.53
N ASN A 279 12.59 29.49 35.90
CA ASN A 279 12.98 29.35 37.29
C ASN A 279 13.66 30.63 37.79
N LEU A 280 13.09 31.21 38.81
CA LEU A 280 13.71 32.31 39.51
C LEU A 280 14.73 31.75 40.50
N VAL A 281 15.97 32.17 40.34
CA VAL A 281 17.04 31.87 41.31
C VAL A 281 17.31 33.09 42.13
N VAL A 282 17.05 32.99 43.43
CA VAL A 282 17.39 34.01 44.39
C VAL A 282 18.66 33.59 45.13
N THR A 283 19.65 34.44 45.19
CA THR A 283 20.91 34.19 45.89
C THR A 283 21.09 35.21 47.00
N ASN A 284 21.51 34.69 48.16
CA ASN A 284 21.79 35.50 49.37
C ASN A 284 20.58 36.32 49.88
N ALA A 285 19.38 35.80 49.66
CA ALA A 285 18.15 36.40 50.17
C ALA A 285 17.04 35.37 50.27
N ASP A 286 16.08 35.63 51.13
CA ASP A 286 14.83 34.88 51.23
C ASP A 286 13.73 35.59 50.43
N VAL A 287 12.82 34.77 49.88
CA VAL A 287 11.65 35.28 49.16
C VAL A 287 10.54 35.56 50.17
N ASP A 288 10.10 36.80 50.23
CA ASP A 288 9.11 37.26 51.22
C ASP A 288 7.65 37.15 50.68
N ASN A 289 7.48 36.57 49.46
CA ASN A 289 6.16 36.37 48.89
C ASN A 289 5.49 35.11 49.46
N GLU A 290 4.29 35.26 50.05
CA GLU A 290 3.47 34.16 50.50
C GLU A 290 2.74 33.53 49.29
N GLY A 291 3.34 32.46 48.72
CA GLY A 291 2.73 31.69 47.64
C GLY A 291 3.44 31.75 46.28
N PRO A 292 2.91 31.07 45.25
CA PRO A 292 3.48 31.11 43.93
C PRO A 292 3.30 32.50 43.30
N LEU A 293 4.39 33.05 42.73
CA LEU A 293 4.38 34.31 42.00
C LEU A 293 3.49 34.24 40.75
N LEU A 294 2.52 35.13 40.64
CA LEU A 294 1.72 35.30 39.45
C LEU A 294 2.43 36.19 38.44
N PRO A 295 2.17 36.02 37.11
CA PRO A 295 2.75 36.87 36.07
C PRO A 295 2.46 38.36 36.35
N GLY A 296 3.52 39.17 36.48
CA GLY A 296 3.42 40.60 36.75
C GLY A 296 3.45 41.00 38.23
N GLU A 297 3.49 40.04 39.15
CA GLU A 297 3.71 40.37 40.58
C GLU A 297 5.17 40.72 40.86
N PRO A 298 5.41 41.78 41.66
CA PRO A 298 6.75 42.14 42.03
C PRO A 298 7.34 41.09 43.01
N LEU A 299 8.59 40.69 42.70
CA LEU A 299 9.35 39.82 43.62
C LEU A 299 9.84 40.63 44.78
N SER A 300 9.42 40.27 46.01
CA SER A 300 9.99 40.83 47.24
C SER A 300 11.06 39.90 47.78
N ILE A 301 12.29 40.39 47.88
CA ILE A 301 13.42 39.64 48.44
C ILE A 301 13.93 40.37 49.70
N ARG A 302 14.12 39.60 50.76
CA ARG A 302 14.65 40.10 52.03
C ARG A 302 16.08 39.59 52.21
N ASN A 303 16.99 40.48 52.49
CA ASN A 303 18.36 40.13 52.80
C ASN A 303 18.69 40.57 54.23
N ASP A 304 18.95 39.63 55.08
CA ASP A 304 19.28 39.90 56.48
C ASP A 304 20.76 40.18 56.73
N ASN A 305 21.61 40.00 55.70
CA ASN A 305 23.03 40.25 55.81
C ASN A 305 23.45 41.48 54.94
N PRO A 306 23.76 42.63 55.54
CA PRO A 306 24.09 43.84 54.78
C PRO A 306 25.42 43.75 53.99
N ASP A 307 26.31 42.83 54.34
CA ASP A 307 27.61 42.65 53.73
C ASP A 307 27.58 41.81 52.42
N VAL A 308 26.44 41.17 52.13
CA VAL A 308 26.29 40.29 50.98
C VAL A 308 25.14 40.79 50.09
N ARG A 309 25.45 41.07 48.85
CA ARG A 309 24.45 41.58 47.88
C ARG A 309 23.45 40.46 47.53
N ALA A 310 22.17 40.75 47.75
CA ALA A 310 21.09 39.91 47.22
C ALA A 310 20.99 40.08 45.69
N ASP A 311 20.77 38.99 45.01
CA ASP A 311 20.56 38.98 43.55
C ASP A 311 19.44 38.00 43.18
N ALA A 312 18.61 38.39 42.23
CA ALA A 312 17.54 37.53 41.70
C ALA A 312 17.70 37.47 40.19
N LYS A 313 17.80 36.28 39.67
CA LYS A 313 17.96 36.04 38.22
C LYS A 313 16.95 35.01 37.73
N LEU A 314 16.35 35.32 36.59
CA LEU A 314 15.64 34.34 35.82
C LEU A 314 16.66 33.44 35.11
N LEU A 315 16.63 32.16 35.40
CA LEU A 315 17.41 31.17 34.66
C LEU A 315 16.69 30.87 33.35
N GLU A 316 17.11 31.51 32.29
CA GLU A 316 16.69 31.13 30.94
C GLU A 316 17.73 30.18 30.35
N PRO A 317 17.33 28.92 30.01
CA PRO A 317 18.22 28.05 29.28
C PRO A 317 18.60 28.66 27.92
N SER A 318 19.86 28.55 27.54
CA SER A 318 20.33 29.17 26.28
C SER A 318 19.60 28.54 25.06
N GLY A 319 19.11 29.39 24.13
CA GLY A 319 18.42 28.92 22.90
C GLY A 319 19.30 28.05 21.96
N ALA A 320 20.61 27.99 22.21
CA ALA A 320 21.54 27.19 21.41
C ALA A 320 21.27 25.66 21.53
N ALA A 321 20.92 25.16 22.71
CA ALA A 321 20.57 23.76 22.92
C ALA A 321 19.30 23.39 22.14
N ARG A 322 18.34 24.30 22.09
CA ARG A 322 17.06 24.14 21.37
C ARG A 322 17.24 24.12 19.86
N ALA A 323 18.06 25.02 19.30
CA ALA A 323 18.37 25.00 17.88
C ALA A 323 19.09 23.72 17.45
N TYR A 324 19.91 23.14 18.35
CA TYR A 324 20.57 21.88 18.09
C TYR A 324 19.58 20.70 18.10
N SER A 325 18.64 20.64 19.05
CA SER A 325 17.65 19.56 19.11
C SER A 325 16.70 19.59 17.91
N GLY A 326 16.25 20.78 17.48
CA GLY A 326 15.45 20.91 16.26
C GLY A 326 16.17 20.40 15.01
N SER A 327 17.44 20.81 14.80
CA SER A 327 18.23 20.32 13.67
C SER A 327 18.54 18.81 13.74
N TYR A 328 18.58 18.26 14.94
CA TYR A 328 18.72 16.81 15.14
C TYR A 328 17.43 16.07 14.78
N ALA A 329 16.25 16.57 15.20
CA ALA A 329 14.95 16.02 14.85
C ALA A 329 14.75 16.00 13.32
N ASP A 330 15.06 17.10 12.62
CA ASP A 330 15.01 17.18 11.16
C ASP A 330 15.87 16.12 10.46
N ARG A 331 17.10 15.89 10.95
CA ARG A 331 17.95 14.82 10.41
C ARG A 331 17.38 13.44 10.65
N MET A 332 16.77 13.20 11.81
CA MET A 332 16.13 11.93 12.12
C MET A 332 14.91 11.69 11.23
N GLU A 333 14.12 12.73 10.96
CA GLU A 333 13.02 12.65 10.00
C GLU A 333 13.52 12.32 8.59
N ASP A 334 14.58 12.97 8.11
CA ASP A 334 15.17 12.64 6.82
C ASP A 334 15.61 11.17 6.73
N LEU A 335 16.21 10.66 7.80
CA LEU A 335 16.57 9.24 7.87
C LEU A 335 15.35 8.33 7.90
N LEU A 336 14.26 8.76 8.55
CA LEU A 336 13.00 8.03 8.63
C LEU A 336 12.37 7.90 7.23
N TYR A 337 12.20 9.01 6.50
CA TYR A 337 11.70 9.00 5.12
C TYR A 337 12.58 8.14 4.21
N ARG A 338 13.90 8.27 4.33
CA ARG A 338 14.85 7.44 3.58
C ARG A 338 14.75 5.97 3.95
N GLY A 339 14.54 5.64 5.22
CA GLY A 339 14.42 4.26 5.72
C GLY A 339 13.19 3.54 5.17
N VAL A 340 12.09 4.26 5.03
CA VAL A 340 10.82 3.74 4.47
C VAL A 340 10.85 3.71 2.93
N GLY A 341 11.71 4.51 2.30
CA GLY A 341 11.81 4.59 0.83
C GLY A 341 10.98 5.72 0.23
N LEU A 342 10.58 6.70 1.06
CA LEU A 342 9.89 7.90 0.62
C LEU A 342 10.88 9.04 0.30
N SER A 343 10.48 9.92 -0.59
CA SER A 343 11.18 11.17 -0.88
C SER A 343 10.55 12.28 -0.03
N ARG A 344 11.32 12.88 0.88
CA ARG A 344 10.87 14.07 1.61
C ARG A 344 10.90 15.25 0.65
N VAL A 345 9.74 15.70 0.21
CA VAL A 345 9.60 16.81 -0.74
C VAL A 345 8.84 17.94 -0.07
N ASP A 346 9.46 19.10 -0.05
CA ASP A 346 8.80 20.33 0.40
C ASP A 346 7.84 20.84 -0.69
N PRO A 347 6.52 20.87 -0.42
CA PRO A 347 5.53 21.39 -1.37
C PRO A 347 5.84 22.82 -1.82
N ALA A 348 6.41 23.65 -0.95
CA ALA A 348 6.79 25.04 -1.27
C ALA A 348 7.94 25.09 -2.29
N ALA A 349 8.87 24.15 -2.24
CA ALA A 349 9.94 24.04 -3.21
C ALA A 349 9.43 23.63 -4.62
N ILE A 350 8.29 22.94 -4.68
CA ILE A 350 7.64 22.54 -5.95
C ILE A 350 6.85 23.71 -6.53
N THR A 351 6.05 24.41 -5.73
CA THR A 351 5.19 25.52 -6.18
C THR A 351 5.98 26.69 -6.73
N ASN A 352 7.17 26.94 -6.20
CA ASN A 352 8.07 28.01 -6.68
C ASN A 352 8.72 27.70 -8.04
N LYS A 353 8.61 26.48 -8.56
CA LYS A 353 9.14 26.06 -9.86
C LYS A 353 8.02 25.86 -10.88
N GLY A 354 7.24 26.90 -11.15
CA GLY A 354 6.00 26.90 -11.93
C GLY A 354 6.00 26.25 -13.33
N ASN A 355 7.08 25.55 -13.75
CA ASN A 355 7.20 24.81 -15.01
C ASN A 355 7.94 23.47 -14.83
N MET A 356 7.69 22.72 -13.76
CA MET A 356 8.28 21.38 -13.64
C MET A 356 7.68 20.44 -14.70
N THR A 357 8.56 19.82 -15.49
CA THR A 357 8.17 18.74 -16.42
C THR A 357 7.88 17.46 -15.64
N SER A 358 7.14 16.53 -16.24
CA SER A 358 6.92 15.18 -15.68
C SER A 358 8.24 14.48 -15.33
N LEU A 359 9.30 14.71 -16.11
CA LEU A 359 10.64 14.20 -15.83
C LEU A 359 11.24 14.79 -14.55
N ALA A 360 11.07 16.08 -14.31
CA ALA A 360 11.58 16.71 -13.10
C ALA A 360 10.85 16.22 -11.84
N PHE A 361 9.52 15.99 -11.95
CA PHE A 361 8.75 15.31 -10.91
C PHE A 361 9.26 13.88 -10.69
N ALA A 362 9.47 13.11 -11.75
CA ALA A 362 9.98 11.75 -11.65
C ALA A 362 11.36 11.70 -10.97
N MET A 363 12.25 12.64 -11.26
CA MET A 363 13.55 12.74 -10.59
C MET A 363 13.40 13.07 -9.10
N THR A 364 12.51 14.00 -8.74
CA THR A 364 12.26 14.39 -7.35
C THR A 364 11.70 13.22 -6.53
N PHE A 365 10.79 12.45 -7.10
CA PHE A 365 10.16 11.29 -6.46
C PHE A 365 10.83 9.96 -6.79
N SER A 366 12.04 9.96 -7.36
CA SER A 366 12.70 8.75 -7.86
C SER A 366 12.80 7.61 -6.86
N ARG A 367 13.03 7.93 -5.56
CA ARG A 367 13.07 6.94 -4.49
C ARG A 367 11.69 6.35 -4.21
N THR A 368 10.66 7.19 -4.10
CA THR A 368 9.27 6.77 -3.90
C THR A 368 8.78 5.93 -5.07
N ILE A 369 9.10 6.34 -6.31
CA ILE A 369 8.81 5.58 -7.52
C ILE A 369 9.46 4.20 -7.46
N ALA A 370 10.76 4.11 -7.15
CA ALA A 370 11.46 2.83 -7.07
C ALA A 370 10.88 1.90 -5.98
N THR A 371 10.35 2.47 -4.89
CA THR A 371 9.66 1.70 -3.85
C THR A 371 8.29 1.24 -4.33
N ALA A 372 7.53 2.13 -4.97
CA ALA A 372 6.22 1.82 -5.52
C ALA A 372 6.29 0.82 -6.68
N ASP A 373 7.31 0.88 -7.55
CA ASP A 373 7.51 -0.10 -8.63
C ASP A 373 7.66 -1.52 -8.08
N ARG A 374 8.46 -1.68 -7.01
CA ARG A 374 8.61 -2.98 -6.34
C ARG A 374 7.30 -3.46 -5.73
N LYS A 375 6.50 -2.55 -5.15
CA LYS A 375 5.18 -2.88 -4.63
C LYS A 375 4.23 -3.27 -5.77
N ARG A 376 4.22 -2.54 -6.88
CA ARG A 376 3.41 -2.86 -8.06
C ARG A 376 3.74 -4.24 -8.63
N GLU A 377 5.02 -4.61 -8.66
CA GLU A 377 5.44 -5.97 -9.06
C GLU A 377 4.89 -7.05 -8.12
N LEU A 378 4.99 -6.83 -6.80
CA LEU A 378 4.50 -7.79 -5.79
C LEU A 378 2.97 -7.87 -5.76
N TRP A 379 2.27 -6.78 -5.98
CA TRP A 379 0.81 -6.73 -6.05
C TRP A 379 0.27 -7.25 -7.39
N GLY A 380 0.90 -6.87 -8.51
CA GLY A 380 0.52 -7.27 -9.85
C GLY A 380 0.94 -8.69 -10.15
N ALA A 381 2.13 -8.85 -10.75
CA ALA A 381 2.59 -10.11 -11.30
C ALA A 381 2.68 -11.25 -10.27
N SER A 382 3.30 -10.98 -9.11
CA SER A 382 3.51 -12.02 -8.07
C SER A 382 2.33 -12.20 -7.11
N GLY A 383 1.33 -11.33 -7.13
CA GLY A 383 0.18 -11.33 -6.24
C GLY A 383 -1.12 -11.59 -6.96
N LEU A 384 -1.76 -10.53 -7.46
CA LEU A 384 -3.10 -10.62 -8.03
C LEU A 384 -3.18 -11.38 -9.36
N CYS A 385 -2.15 -11.34 -10.20
CA CYS A 385 -2.15 -12.18 -11.42
C CYS A 385 -2.13 -13.67 -11.05
N LEU A 386 -1.29 -14.07 -10.09
CA LEU A 386 -1.28 -15.43 -9.59
C LEU A 386 -2.61 -15.80 -8.93
N PHE A 387 -3.20 -14.89 -8.17
CA PHE A 387 -4.52 -15.10 -7.56
C PHE A 387 -5.60 -15.33 -8.61
N PHE A 388 -5.70 -14.49 -9.63
CA PHE A 388 -6.69 -14.68 -10.70
C PHE A 388 -6.44 -15.93 -11.53
N HIS A 389 -5.17 -16.28 -11.76
CA HIS A 389 -4.80 -17.55 -12.37
C HIS A 389 -5.33 -18.74 -11.56
N GLN A 390 -5.15 -18.74 -10.24
CA GLN A 390 -5.70 -19.79 -9.34
C GLN A 390 -7.23 -19.81 -9.36
N VAL A 391 -7.89 -18.64 -9.39
CA VAL A 391 -9.34 -18.53 -9.51
C VAL A 391 -9.85 -19.21 -10.78
N LEU A 392 -9.25 -18.90 -11.93
CA LEU A 392 -9.66 -19.48 -13.22
C LEU A 392 -9.42 -21.00 -13.26
N THR A 393 -8.27 -21.44 -12.72
CA THR A 393 -7.94 -22.87 -12.63
C THR A 393 -8.91 -23.63 -11.70
N ALA A 394 -9.24 -23.06 -10.55
CA ALA A 394 -10.21 -23.66 -9.63
C ALA A 394 -11.61 -23.80 -10.25
N LEU A 395 -12.06 -22.77 -10.97
CA LEU A 395 -13.34 -22.82 -11.68
C LEU A 395 -13.34 -23.85 -12.81
N GLN A 396 -12.21 -24.06 -13.49
CA GLN A 396 -12.06 -25.12 -14.49
C GLN A 396 -12.14 -26.49 -13.84
N ASN A 397 -11.44 -26.71 -12.71
CA ASN A 397 -11.46 -27.98 -11.98
C ASN A 397 -12.86 -28.35 -11.49
N MET A 398 -13.62 -27.36 -10.99
CA MET A 398 -15.00 -27.58 -10.56
C MET A 398 -15.94 -27.91 -11.74
N GLY A 399 -15.64 -27.38 -12.93
CA GLY A 399 -16.50 -27.52 -14.11
C GLY A 399 -17.82 -26.73 -13.99
N GLY A 400 -18.64 -26.82 -15.04
CA GLY A 400 -19.99 -26.22 -15.03
C GLY A 400 -20.05 -24.74 -15.42
N PHE A 401 -18.90 -24.09 -15.69
CA PHE A 401 -18.81 -22.69 -16.09
C PHE A 401 -18.44 -22.58 -17.58
N PRO A 402 -19.40 -22.25 -18.47
CA PRO A 402 -19.14 -22.22 -19.91
C PRO A 402 -18.14 -21.14 -20.32
N GLN A 403 -18.00 -20.09 -19.51
CA GLN A 403 -17.09 -18.96 -19.78
C GLN A 403 -15.61 -19.35 -19.71
N ILE A 404 -15.27 -20.46 -19.03
CA ILE A 404 -13.89 -20.87 -18.74
C ILE A 404 -13.46 -22.09 -19.57
N ARG A 405 -14.24 -22.48 -20.56
CA ARG A 405 -13.94 -23.67 -21.39
C ARG A 405 -12.62 -23.54 -22.17
N THR A 406 -12.23 -22.33 -22.48
CA THR A 406 -11.00 -22.01 -23.24
C THR A 406 -9.80 -21.77 -22.32
N TRP A 407 -10.01 -21.74 -20.99
CA TRP A 407 -8.90 -21.56 -20.05
C TRP A 407 -7.94 -22.74 -20.11
N ASP A 408 -6.66 -22.43 -20.21
CA ASP A 408 -5.56 -23.38 -20.10
C ASP A 408 -4.65 -22.91 -18.94
N PRO A 409 -4.28 -23.78 -18.00
CA PRO A 409 -3.35 -23.42 -16.93
C PRO A 409 -1.98 -22.90 -17.41
N GLU A 410 -1.62 -23.09 -18.67
CA GLU A 410 -0.44 -22.49 -19.28
C GLU A 410 -0.64 -21.01 -19.71
N MET A 411 -1.90 -20.54 -19.75
CA MET A 411 -2.20 -19.14 -20.04
C MET A 411 -1.80 -18.24 -18.87
N GLU A 412 -1.33 -17.04 -19.19
CA GLU A 412 -0.93 -16.05 -18.20
C GLU A 412 -2.00 -14.96 -18.05
N VAL A 413 -2.22 -14.55 -16.81
CA VAL A 413 -2.95 -13.30 -16.51
C VAL A 413 -1.94 -12.17 -16.47
N SER A 414 -2.13 -11.17 -17.32
CA SER A 414 -1.28 -9.99 -17.38
C SER A 414 -1.85 -8.85 -16.53
N CYS A 415 -0.97 -7.94 -16.13
CA CYS A 415 -1.29 -6.78 -15.31
C CYS A 415 -0.64 -5.52 -15.88
N ASP A 416 -1.45 -4.54 -16.23
CA ASP A 416 -0.99 -3.23 -16.69
C ASP A 416 -1.24 -2.16 -15.61
N TRP A 417 -0.19 -1.40 -15.29
CA TRP A 417 -0.26 -0.32 -14.31
C TRP A 417 -0.31 1.05 -14.98
N PRO A 418 -1.15 1.97 -14.47
CA PRO A 418 -1.12 3.35 -14.94
C PRO A 418 0.18 4.05 -14.57
N THR A 419 0.53 5.08 -15.33
CA THR A 419 1.69 5.94 -15.02
C THR A 419 1.48 6.68 -13.69
N TYR A 420 2.56 6.98 -12.95
CA TYR A 420 2.49 7.68 -11.66
C TYR A 420 2.02 9.13 -11.78
N PHE A 421 2.37 9.78 -12.87
CA PHE A 421 2.00 11.18 -13.11
C PHE A 421 1.16 11.23 -14.37
N ALA A 422 0.09 12.01 -14.32
CA ALA A 422 -0.66 12.31 -15.53
C ALA A 422 0.26 13.01 -16.51
N GLU A 423 0.24 12.57 -17.76
CA GLU A 423 0.97 13.25 -18.83
C GLU A 423 0.42 14.67 -18.95
N THR A 424 1.31 15.65 -18.92
CA THR A 424 0.91 17.03 -19.17
C THR A 424 0.55 17.19 -20.66
N PRO A 425 -0.30 18.16 -21.04
CA PRO A 425 -0.60 18.41 -22.45
C PRO A 425 0.66 18.58 -23.31
N ARG A 426 1.73 19.11 -22.71
CA ARG A 426 3.03 19.26 -23.36
C ARG A 426 3.76 17.93 -23.56
N ASP A 427 3.66 17.01 -22.59
CA ASP A 427 4.26 15.67 -22.71
C ASP A 427 3.49 14.84 -23.75
N LEU A 428 2.15 14.96 -23.77
CA LEU A 428 1.30 14.35 -24.80
C LEU A 428 1.68 14.86 -26.19
N GLN A 429 1.82 16.17 -26.35
CA GLN A 429 2.22 16.77 -27.62
C GLN A 429 3.61 16.29 -28.04
N ALA A 430 4.59 16.28 -27.14
CA ALA A 430 5.94 15.79 -27.43
C ALA A 430 5.95 14.29 -27.80
N THR A 431 5.11 13.46 -27.16
CA THR A 431 4.95 12.05 -27.48
C THR A 431 4.30 11.86 -28.83
N THR A 432 3.29 12.66 -29.14
CA THR A 432 2.61 12.66 -30.45
C THR A 432 3.57 13.07 -31.55
N ASP A 433 4.29 14.20 -31.41
CA ASP A 433 5.27 14.69 -32.37
C ASP A 433 6.39 13.68 -32.62
N ARG A 434 6.89 13.04 -31.54
CA ARG A 434 7.89 11.98 -31.65
C ARG A 434 7.34 10.76 -32.39
N THR A 435 6.10 10.37 -32.13
CA THR A 435 5.46 9.21 -32.76
C THR A 435 5.23 9.50 -34.25
N ILE A 436 4.75 10.70 -34.61
CA ILE A 436 4.61 11.16 -35.98
C ILE A 436 5.96 11.11 -36.70
N SER A 437 7.01 11.64 -36.08
CA SER A 437 8.36 11.60 -36.64
C SER A 437 8.86 10.17 -36.85
N GLN A 438 8.60 9.24 -35.94
CA GLN A 438 8.98 7.83 -36.09
C GLN A 438 8.20 7.12 -37.19
N VAL A 439 6.92 7.41 -37.35
CA VAL A 439 6.09 6.88 -38.47
C VAL A 439 6.56 7.44 -39.80
N ASN A 440 6.80 8.74 -39.91
CA ASN A 440 7.25 9.40 -41.13
C ASN A 440 8.64 8.93 -41.58
N ASN A 441 9.52 8.61 -40.63
CA ASN A 441 10.85 8.05 -40.88
C ASN A 441 10.85 6.53 -41.06
N HIS A 442 9.69 5.89 -41.17
CA HIS A 442 9.52 4.44 -41.32
C HIS A 442 10.14 3.59 -40.19
N LEU A 443 10.41 4.20 -39.03
CA LEU A 443 10.93 3.51 -37.83
C LEU A 443 9.82 2.79 -37.06
N LEU A 444 8.57 3.21 -37.23
CA LEU A 444 7.39 2.63 -36.58
C LEU A 444 6.30 2.39 -37.61
N PRO A 445 5.67 1.19 -37.66
CA PRO A 445 4.51 0.94 -38.51
C PRO A 445 3.35 1.89 -38.17
N HIS A 446 2.64 2.39 -39.19
CA HIS A 446 1.55 3.35 -39.00
C HIS A 446 0.49 2.88 -38.02
N ALA A 447 0.05 1.62 -38.10
CA ALA A 447 -0.93 1.04 -37.18
C ALA A 447 -0.48 1.11 -35.70
N ARG A 448 0.82 0.85 -35.41
CA ARG A 448 1.39 0.97 -34.07
C ARG A 448 1.55 2.43 -33.64
N GLY A 449 1.79 3.33 -34.58
CA GLY A 449 1.81 4.78 -34.32
C GLY A 449 0.45 5.28 -33.86
N VAL A 450 -0.60 4.92 -34.55
CA VAL A 450 -1.99 5.26 -34.21
C VAL A 450 -2.36 4.66 -32.85
N GLU A 451 -2.04 3.40 -32.60
CA GLU A 451 -2.28 2.74 -31.31
C GLU A 451 -1.58 3.47 -30.15
N ARG A 452 -0.33 3.89 -30.36
CA ARG A 452 0.44 4.59 -29.32
C ARG A 452 -0.14 5.97 -28.98
N VAL A 453 -0.57 6.72 -30.00
CA VAL A 453 -1.24 8.01 -29.80
C VAL A 453 -2.60 7.83 -29.14
N ALA A 454 -3.40 6.86 -29.61
CA ALA A 454 -4.71 6.56 -29.04
C ALA A 454 -4.63 6.14 -27.56
N ARG A 455 -3.63 5.34 -27.20
CA ARG A 455 -3.38 4.99 -25.78
C ARG A 455 -2.96 6.21 -24.96
N ALA A 456 -2.13 7.09 -25.48
CA ALA A 456 -1.72 8.33 -24.81
C ALA A 456 -2.93 9.26 -24.59
N GLU A 457 -3.87 9.31 -25.51
CA GLU A 457 -5.12 10.06 -25.41
C GLU A 457 -6.23 9.33 -24.62
N LYS A 458 -5.94 8.15 -24.06
CA LYS A 458 -6.86 7.31 -23.27
C LYS A 458 -8.11 6.87 -24.03
N ILE A 459 -8.00 6.67 -25.32
CA ILE A 459 -9.07 6.12 -26.16
C ILE A 459 -9.32 4.65 -25.72
N PRO A 460 -10.58 4.25 -25.52
CA PRO A 460 -10.89 2.87 -25.12
C PRO A 460 -10.36 1.84 -26.11
N PRO A 461 -9.87 0.67 -25.64
CA PRO A 461 -9.27 -0.37 -26.52
C PRO A 461 -10.17 -0.86 -27.66
N ASN A 462 -11.49 -0.90 -27.43
CA ASN A 462 -12.49 -1.25 -28.44
C ASN A 462 -12.61 -0.22 -29.56
N GLU A 463 -12.32 1.05 -29.29
CA GLU A 463 -12.35 2.14 -30.28
C GLU A 463 -11.02 2.25 -31.05
N ILE A 464 -9.91 1.78 -30.46
CA ILE A 464 -8.58 1.83 -31.11
C ILE A 464 -8.60 1.10 -32.47
N LYS A 465 -9.28 -0.04 -32.55
CA LYS A 465 -9.41 -0.79 -33.82
C LYS A 465 -10.17 0.00 -34.89
N THR A 466 -11.19 0.74 -34.49
CA THR A 466 -11.97 1.60 -35.39
C THR A 466 -11.11 2.76 -35.87
N VAL A 467 -10.42 3.43 -34.97
CA VAL A 467 -9.48 4.53 -35.29
C VAL A 467 -8.35 4.04 -36.21
N GLN A 468 -7.83 2.84 -36.00
CA GLN A 468 -6.82 2.24 -36.88
C GLN A 468 -7.37 1.97 -38.29
N ALA A 469 -8.60 1.44 -38.39
CA ALA A 469 -9.24 1.18 -39.69
C ALA A 469 -9.52 2.48 -40.46
N GLU A 470 -10.05 3.50 -39.79
CA GLU A 470 -10.30 4.82 -40.37
C GLU A 470 -9.01 5.50 -40.86
N SER A 471 -7.97 5.48 -40.02
CA SER A 471 -6.66 6.02 -40.35
C SER A 471 -6.00 5.31 -41.54
N LEU A 472 -6.20 3.98 -41.65
CA LEU A 472 -5.69 3.22 -42.81
C LEU A 472 -6.44 3.59 -44.10
N THR A 473 -7.76 3.76 -44.03
CA THR A 473 -8.61 4.18 -45.15
C THR A 473 -8.21 5.57 -45.63
N GLN A 474 -8.04 6.53 -44.75
CA GLN A 474 -7.59 7.88 -45.07
C GLN A 474 -6.19 7.88 -45.72
N LYS A 475 -5.28 7.04 -45.23
CA LYS A 475 -3.96 6.90 -45.84
C LYS A 475 -4.03 6.36 -47.27
N GLN A 476 -4.87 5.34 -47.53
CA GLN A 476 -5.09 4.80 -48.86
C GLN A 476 -5.72 5.82 -49.81
N GLU A 477 -6.68 6.62 -49.32
CA GLU A 477 -7.28 7.71 -50.11
C GLU A 477 -6.26 8.80 -50.46
N THR A 478 -5.39 9.14 -49.53
CA THR A 478 -4.32 10.13 -49.75
C THR A 478 -3.30 9.61 -50.77
N GLU A 479 -2.86 8.35 -50.65
CA GLU A 479 -1.97 7.71 -51.63
C GLU A 479 -2.61 7.65 -53.02
N ALA A 480 -3.90 7.33 -53.10
CA ALA A 480 -4.64 7.31 -54.34
C ALA A 480 -4.75 8.71 -54.99
N LYS A 481 -4.96 9.75 -54.18
CA LYS A 481 -4.95 11.16 -54.68
C LYS A 481 -3.57 11.57 -55.19
N ILE A 482 -2.49 11.21 -54.51
CA ILE A 482 -1.12 11.50 -54.94
C ILE A 482 -0.82 10.81 -56.26
N ILE A 483 -1.18 9.53 -56.41
CA ILE A 483 -1.01 8.78 -57.65
C ILE A 483 -1.83 9.42 -58.78
N ALA A 484 -3.07 9.85 -58.52
CA ALA A 484 -3.91 10.53 -59.49
C ALA A 484 -3.35 11.91 -59.92
N MET A 485 -2.73 12.65 -59.01
CA MET A 485 -2.04 13.91 -59.32
C MET A 485 -0.78 13.68 -60.17
N GLN A 486 0.02 12.66 -59.84
CA GLN A 486 1.19 12.28 -60.61
C GLN A 486 0.81 11.82 -62.05
N ALA A 487 -0.28 11.07 -62.20
CA ALA A 487 -0.81 10.66 -63.46
C ALA A 487 -1.29 11.85 -64.35
N LYS A 488 -1.65 12.97 -63.73
CA LYS A 488 -2.02 14.22 -64.37
C LYS A 488 -0.82 15.15 -64.63
N GLY A 489 0.41 14.72 -64.36
CA GLY A 489 1.63 15.52 -64.58
C GLY A 489 1.82 16.68 -63.61
N MET A 490 1.10 16.68 -62.52
CA MET A 490 1.22 17.65 -61.38
C MET A 490 2.21 17.10 -60.36
N THR A 491 3.27 17.82 -60.08
CA THR A 491 4.17 17.51 -58.97
C THR A 491 3.50 17.91 -57.67
N PRO A 492 3.33 16.98 -56.72
CA PRO A 492 2.80 17.34 -55.38
C PRO A 492 3.78 18.30 -54.70
N THR A 493 3.29 19.43 -54.22
CA THR A 493 4.09 20.37 -53.43
C THR A 493 4.33 19.78 -52.05
N SER A 494 5.50 20.07 -51.47
CA SER A 494 5.88 19.57 -50.12
C SER A 494 4.89 19.99 -49.03
N ALA A 495 4.03 20.96 -49.27
CA ALA A 495 2.95 21.38 -48.40
C ALA A 495 1.78 20.37 -48.36
N ASP A 496 1.49 19.71 -49.49
CA ASP A 496 0.40 18.74 -49.61
C ASP A 496 0.75 17.40 -48.92
N THR A 497 2.05 17.07 -48.83
CA THR A 497 2.51 15.83 -48.17
C THR A 497 2.78 15.98 -46.66
N ALA A 498 3.16 17.15 -46.18
CA ALA A 498 3.50 17.38 -44.77
C ALA A 498 2.31 17.91 -43.96
N GLY A 499 1.43 18.73 -44.57
CA GLY A 499 0.25 19.29 -43.90
C GLY A 499 -0.86 18.27 -43.61
N GLU A 500 -1.07 17.31 -44.52
CA GLU A 500 -2.11 16.29 -44.36
C GLU A 500 -1.73 15.19 -43.37
N ALA A 501 -0.46 14.80 -43.28
CA ALA A 501 -0.01 13.84 -42.27
C ALA A 501 -0.13 14.40 -40.83
N SER A 502 0.00 15.72 -40.66
CA SER A 502 -0.17 16.40 -39.39
C SER A 502 -1.66 16.62 -39.06
N SER A 503 -2.51 16.90 -40.05
CA SER A 503 -3.96 17.10 -39.82
C SER A 503 -4.70 15.80 -39.51
N LEU A 504 -4.27 14.69 -40.06
CA LEU A 504 -4.87 13.37 -39.87
C LEU A 504 -4.70 12.83 -38.46
N LEU A 505 -3.68 13.27 -37.71
CA LEU A 505 -3.47 12.91 -36.29
C LEU A 505 -4.07 13.97 -35.35
N VAL A 506 -4.26 15.21 -35.81
CA VAL A 506 -4.88 16.29 -35.05
C VAL A 506 -6.42 16.17 -35.05
N ASP A 507 -7.04 15.70 -36.12
CA ASP A 507 -8.50 15.49 -36.19
C ASP A 507 -8.95 14.32 -35.28
N ALA A 508 -8.09 13.31 -35.08
CA ALA A 508 -8.35 12.26 -34.08
C ALA A 508 -8.40 12.80 -32.66
N SER A 509 -7.68 13.90 -32.36
CA SER A 509 -7.67 14.54 -31.02
C SER A 509 -8.83 15.52 -30.82
N GLN A 510 -9.49 16.01 -31.89
CA GLN A 510 -10.60 16.96 -31.78
C GLN A 510 -11.98 16.29 -31.77
N GLY A 511 -12.09 15.01 -32.12
CA GLY A 511 -13.34 14.25 -32.15
C GLY A 511 -13.96 13.98 -30.77
N SER A 512 -13.26 14.20 -29.68
CA SER A 512 -13.73 13.92 -28.31
C SER A 512 -14.47 15.09 -27.62
N ASN A 513 -14.66 16.24 -28.28
CA ASN A 513 -15.31 17.41 -27.69
C ASN A 513 -16.78 17.62 -28.07
N ILE A 514 -17.47 16.60 -28.59
CA ILE A 514 -18.94 16.68 -28.83
C ILE A 514 -19.62 15.62 -27.99
N SER A 515 -19.95 15.96 -26.77
CA SER A 515 -21.16 15.72 -25.93
C SER A 515 -20.78 15.60 -24.45
N ALA A 516 -20.98 16.69 -23.76
CA ALA A 516 -21.24 16.69 -22.32
C ALA A 516 -22.73 16.97 -22.11
#